data_aea8bba7312e5756daa1158d63877f0b
#
_entry.id   aea8bba7312e5756daa1158d63877f0b
#
_cell.length_a   1.000
_cell.length_b   1.000
_cell.length_c   1.000
_cell.angle_alpha   90.00
_cell.angle_beta   90.00
_cell.angle_gamma   90.00
#
_symmetry.space_group_name_H-M   'P 1'
#
loop_
_entity.id
_entity.type
_entity.pdbx_description
1 polymer ?
#
loop_
_entity_poly.entity_id
_entity_poly.type
_entity_poly.pdbx_seq_one_letter_code
_entity_poly.pdbx_strand_id
1 'polypeptide(L)'
;MARTRSTSKATLAADVWRTIFGFFWSSGARNSLIVASQELGVTPGHVKALLELQPGAPRSMGALAEALHCDASNATWLVDRLEERALVERGTVPTDRRVKTVALTPLGAKTRAAVIERLNEPPEDLLELDREDLEQFRAALAKLPQGPPPFT
;
A
#
# COMPACT_ATOMS: atom_id res chain seq x y z
N MET A 1 -26.05 32.82 27.75
CA MET A 1 -25.88 32.77 26.29
C MET A 1 -24.42 32.35 26.00
N ALA A 2 -24.19 31.09 25.71
CA ALA A 2 -22.84 30.59 25.36
C ALA A 2 -22.51 31.02 23.93
N ARG A 3 -21.50 31.89 23.74
CA ARG A 3 -20.94 32.21 22.42
C ARG A 3 -20.30 30.93 21.87
N THR A 4 -20.96 30.28 20.92
CA THR A 4 -20.36 29.26 20.08
C THR A 4 -19.13 29.90 19.40
N ARG A 5 -17.92 29.62 19.91
CA ARG A 5 -16.67 30.00 19.23
C ARG A 5 -16.68 29.28 17.88
N SER A 6 -16.89 30.03 16.81
CA SER A 6 -16.69 29.50 15.46
C SER A 6 -15.27 28.96 15.36
N THR A 7 -15.15 27.65 15.28
CA THR A 7 -13.85 26.97 15.11
C THR A 7 -13.24 27.43 13.79
N SER A 8 -11.99 27.90 13.80
CA SER A 8 -11.35 28.32 12.56
C SER A 8 -11.25 27.16 11.57
N LYS A 9 -11.25 27.46 10.26
CA LYS A 9 -11.06 26.44 9.22
C LYS A 9 -9.78 25.59 9.44
N ALA A 10 -8.71 26.22 9.88
CA ALA A 10 -7.47 25.54 10.19
C ALA A 10 -7.59 24.56 11.37
N THR A 11 -8.29 24.97 12.43
CA THR A 11 -8.54 24.11 13.59
C THR A 11 -9.41 22.91 13.20
N LEU A 12 -10.46 23.14 12.42
CA LEU A 12 -11.33 22.07 11.93
C LEU A 12 -10.55 21.08 11.03
N ALA A 13 -9.70 21.59 10.14
CA ALA A 13 -8.85 20.73 9.29
C ALA A 13 -7.88 19.88 10.11
N ALA A 14 -7.30 20.45 11.17
CA ALA A 14 -6.42 19.71 12.08
C ALA A 14 -7.20 18.64 12.87
N ASP A 15 -8.42 18.91 13.26
CA ASP A 15 -9.28 17.93 13.94
C ASP A 15 -9.66 16.78 13.00
N VAL A 16 -10.06 17.08 11.77
CA VAL A 16 -10.35 16.08 10.73
C VAL A 16 -9.12 15.22 10.47
N TRP A 17 -7.95 15.84 10.31
CA TRP A 17 -6.71 15.07 10.09
C TRP A 17 -6.38 14.14 11.24
N ARG A 18 -6.47 14.62 12.49
CA ARG A 18 -6.25 13.78 13.67
C ARG A 18 -7.22 12.59 13.74
N THR A 19 -8.48 12.84 13.39
CA THR A 19 -9.51 11.79 13.37
C THR A 19 -9.22 10.74 12.29
N ILE A 20 -8.90 11.16 11.07
CA ILE A 20 -8.52 10.23 9.97
C ILE A 20 -7.29 9.42 10.35
N PHE A 21 -6.26 10.08 10.89
CA PHE A 21 -5.03 9.42 11.29
C PHE A 21 -5.27 8.43 12.44
N GLY A 22 -6.06 8.82 13.45
CA GLY A 22 -6.45 7.95 14.55
C GLY A 22 -7.24 6.74 14.09
N PHE A 23 -8.22 6.94 13.19
CA PHE A 23 -8.99 5.87 12.58
C PHE A 23 -8.08 4.90 11.80
N PHE A 24 -7.22 5.40 10.90
CA PHE A 24 -6.29 4.56 10.17
C PHE A 24 -5.35 3.76 11.09
N TRP A 25 -4.94 4.34 12.22
CA TRP A 25 -4.03 3.69 13.14
C TRP A 25 -4.70 2.64 14.03
N SER A 26 -5.97 2.83 14.39
CA SER A 26 -6.76 1.94 15.26
C SER A 26 -7.60 0.93 14.48
N SER A 27 -7.98 1.25 13.25
CA SER A 27 -8.84 0.40 12.42
C SER A 27 -8.12 -0.82 11.86
N GLY A 28 -8.93 -1.78 11.42
CA GLY A 28 -8.46 -2.98 10.73
C GLY A 28 -7.63 -2.70 9.46
N ALA A 29 -7.69 -1.49 8.88
CA ALA A 29 -6.97 -1.12 7.67
C ALA A 29 -5.44 -1.34 7.78
N ARG A 30 -4.85 -0.99 8.94
CA ARG A 30 -3.45 -1.28 9.22
C ARG A 30 -3.19 -2.78 9.37
N ASN A 31 -4.15 -3.51 9.92
CA ASN A 31 -4.03 -4.95 10.15
C ASN A 31 -4.01 -5.74 8.84
N SER A 32 -4.66 -5.27 7.78
CA SER A 32 -4.73 -6.00 6.50
C SER A 32 -3.34 -6.28 5.92
N LEU A 33 -2.42 -5.31 5.97
CA LEU A 33 -1.04 -5.52 5.52
C LEU A 33 -0.27 -6.51 6.41
N ILE A 34 -0.46 -6.42 7.73
CA ILE A 34 0.17 -7.33 8.70
C ILE A 34 -0.36 -8.75 8.49
N VAL A 35 -1.67 -8.92 8.39
CA VAL A 35 -2.30 -10.21 8.16
C VAL A 35 -1.86 -10.82 6.83
N ALA A 36 -1.87 -10.05 5.73
CA ALA A 36 -1.36 -10.50 4.44
C ALA A 36 0.11 -10.96 4.52
N SER A 37 0.95 -10.23 5.27
CA SER A 37 2.34 -10.63 5.46
C SER A 37 2.49 -11.91 6.28
N GLN A 38 1.67 -12.11 7.30
CA GLN A 38 1.66 -13.33 8.12
C GLN A 38 1.21 -14.55 7.32
N GLU A 39 0.15 -14.43 6.53
CA GLU A 39 -0.36 -15.50 5.65
C GLU A 39 0.67 -15.92 4.61
N LEU A 40 1.40 -14.97 4.06
CA LEU A 40 2.51 -15.23 3.14
C LEU A 40 3.78 -15.69 3.88
N GLY A 41 3.83 -15.63 5.21
CA GLY A 41 5.00 -15.92 6.04
C GLY A 41 6.20 -15.04 5.69
N VAL A 42 5.95 -13.78 5.42
CA VAL A 42 6.94 -12.72 5.12
C VAL A 42 6.69 -11.50 6.00
N THR A 43 7.53 -10.48 5.92
CA THR A 43 7.29 -9.21 6.63
C THR A 43 6.48 -8.24 5.78
N PRO A 44 5.86 -7.19 6.36
CA PRO A 44 5.20 -6.13 5.60
C PRO A 44 6.09 -5.47 4.53
N GLY A 45 7.41 -5.39 4.78
CA GLY A 45 8.37 -4.88 3.79
C GLY A 45 8.44 -5.74 2.52
N HIS A 46 8.37 -7.06 2.65
CA HIS A 46 8.32 -7.97 1.49
C HIS A 46 7.01 -7.81 0.72
N VAL A 47 5.87 -7.66 1.42
CA VAL A 47 4.58 -7.39 0.77
C VAL A 47 4.64 -6.07 0.01
N LYS A 48 5.21 -5.02 0.61
CA LYS A 48 5.42 -3.75 -0.09
C LYS A 48 6.26 -3.93 -1.36
N ALA A 49 7.37 -4.69 -1.29
CA ALA A 49 8.19 -4.97 -2.46
C ALA A 49 7.42 -5.73 -3.55
N LEU A 50 6.59 -6.70 -3.18
CA LEU A 50 5.72 -7.41 -4.11
C LEU A 50 4.72 -6.46 -4.80
N LEU A 51 4.13 -5.53 -4.05
CA LEU A 51 3.16 -4.56 -4.55
C LEU A 51 3.79 -3.54 -5.51
N GLU A 52 5.07 -3.21 -5.35
CA GLU A 52 5.82 -2.31 -6.23
C GLU A 52 6.14 -2.90 -7.61
N LEU A 53 5.99 -4.20 -7.78
CA LEU A 53 6.21 -4.90 -9.04
C LEU A 53 4.91 -5.01 -9.82
N GLN A 54 4.98 -4.88 -11.15
CA GLN A 54 3.82 -5.01 -12.02
C GLN A 54 3.91 -6.29 -12.86
N PRO A 55 2.80 -6.99 -13.11
CA PRO A 55 2.77 -8.15 -13.98
C PRO A 55 3.31 -7.83 -15.38
N GLY A 56 4.22 -8.65 -15.88
CA GLY A 56 4.79 -8.51 -17.22
C GLY A 56 5.79 -7.36 -17.39
N ALA A 57 6.10 -6.60 -16.33
CA ALA A 57 7.03 -5.47 -16.39
C ALA A 57 8.21 -5.67 -15.43
N PRO A 58 9.32 -6.27 -15.88
CA PRO A 58 10.54 -6.39 -15.07
C PRO A 58 11.05 -5.02 -14.62
N ARG A 59 11.43 -4.90 -13.36
CA ARG A 59 11.96 -3.67 -12.78
C ARG A 59 13.42 -3.86 -12.39
N SER A 60 14.28 -2.85 -12.58
CA SER A 60 15.66 -2.95 -12.11
C SER A 60 15.72 -2.92 -10.58
N MET A 61 16.70 -3.60 -10.00
CA MET A 61 16.90 -3.62 -8.55
C MET A 61 17.12 -2.22 -7.98
N GLY A 62 17.80 -1.33 -8.71
CA GLY A 62 17.96 0.07 -8.31
C GLY A 62 16.62 0.83 -8.26
N ALA A 63 15.80 0.71 -9.31
CA ALA A 63 14.48 1.34 -9.33
C ALA A 63 13.53 0.78 -8.27
N LEU A 64 13.66 -0.50 -7.92
CA LEU A 64 12.88 -1.08 -6.82
C LEU A 64 13.34 -0.52 -5.46
N ALA A 65 14.65 -0.43 -5.21
CA ALA A 65 15.20 0.15 -3.99
C ALA A 65 14.75 1.61 -3.79
N GLU A 66 14.76 2.40 -4.87
CA GLU A 66 14.27 3.78 -4.87
C GLU A 66 12.79 3.86 -4.51
N ALA A 67 11.92 3.04 -5.13
CA ALA A 67 10.49 3.00 -4.85
C ALA A 67 10.18 2.55 -3.40
N LEU A 68 11.01 1.67 -2.86
CA LEU A 68 10.90 1.22 -1.47
C LEU A 68 11.50 2.19 -0.46
N HIS A 69 12.19 3.24 -0.93
CA HIS A 69 12.96 4.17 -0.10
C HIS A 69 13.96 3.45 0.81
N CYS A 70 14.69 2.48 0.26
CA CYS A 70 15.68 1.71 0.99
C CYS A 70 16.99 1.58 0.20
N ASP A 71 18.04 1.12 0.89
CA ASP A 71 19.32 0.81 0.24
C ASP A 71 19.26 -0.49 -0.59
N ALA A 72 20.28 -0.69 -1.46
CA ALA A 72 20.37 -1.84 -2.35
C ALA A 72 20.47 -3.17 -1.59
N SER A 73 21.08 -3.20 -0.41
CA SER A 73 21.24 -4.41 0.41
C SER A 73 19.88 -4.85 0.95
N ASN A 74 19.07 -3.90 1.45
CA ASN A 74 17.73 -4.18 1.93
C ASN A 74 16.81 -4.62 0.79
N ALA A 75 16.85 -3.95 -0.36
CA ALA A 75 16.08 -4.37 -1.54
C ALA A 75 16.46 -5.81 -1.95
N THR A 76 17.75 -6.14 -1.92
CA THR A 76 18.25 -7.50 -2.23
C THR A 76 17.66 -8.52 -1.25
N TRP A 77 17.75 -8.25 0.05
CA TRP A 77 17.20 -9.13 1.07
C TRP A 77 15.67 -9.34 0.93
N LEU A 78 14.92 -8.28 0.61
CA LEU A 78 13.49 -8.39 0.34
C LEU A 78 13.19 -9.28 -0.88
N VAL A 79 13.96 -9.12 -1.96
CA VAL A 79 13.79 -9.91 -3.18
C VAL A 79 14.19 -11.36 -2.96
N ASP A 80 15.28 -11.64 -2.22
CA ASP A 80 15.71 -13.00 -1.88
C ASP A 80 14.58 -13.80 -1.25
N ARG A 81 13.89 -13.21 -0.27
CA ARG A 81 12.79 -13.87 0.42
C ARG A 81 11.57 -14.09 -0.45
N LEU A 82 11.27 -13.18 -1.38
CA LEU A 82 10.18 -13.35 -2.34
C LEU A 82 10.51 -14.41 -3.38
N GLU A 83 11.80 -14.51 -3.79
CA GLU A 83 12.29 -15.51 -4.74
C GLU A 83 12.25 -16.92 -4.13
N GLU A 84 12.67 -17.10 -2.86
CA GLU A 84 12.53 -18.34 -2.10
C GLU A 84 11.10 -18.87 -2.09
N ARG A 85 10.11 -17.98 -2.21
CA ARG A 85 8.69 -18.32 -2.26
C ARG A 85 8.13 -18.41 -3.68
N ALA A 86 9.01 -18.36 -4.66
CA ALA A 86 8.64 -18.35 -6.08
C ALA A 86 7.65 -17.24 -6.48
N LEU A 87 7.62 -16.13 -5.74
CA LEU A 87 6.75 -14.98 -6.06
C LEU A 87 7.39 -14.05 -7.07
N VAL A 88 8.72 -14.03 -7.11
CA VAL A 88 9.49 -13.23 -8.07
C VAL A 88 10.61 -14.07 -8.67
N GLU A 89 11.11 -13.63 -9.80
CA GLU A 89 12.29 -14.17 -10.47
C GLU A 89 13.26 -13.05 -10.83
N ARG A 90 14.54 -13.35 -10.77
CA ARG A 90 15.60 -12.44 -11.19
C ARG A 90 15.95 -12.63 -12.64
N GLY A 91 16.30 -11.52 -13.28
CA GLY A 91 16.77 -11.49 -14.65
C GLY A 91 17.84 -10.42 -14.87
N THR A 92 18.06 -10.13 -16.13
CA THR A 92 18.94 -9.04 -16.56
C THR A 92 18.31 -8.34 -17.74
N VAL A 93 18.66 -7.07 -17.96
CA VAL A 93 18.27 -6.37 -19.17
C VAL A 93 18.97 -6.99 -20.38
N PRO A 94 18.26 -7.37 -21.46
CA PRO A 94 18.87 -8.02 -22.63
C PRO A 94 20.00 -7.22 -23.26
N THR A 95 19.91 -5.89 -23.23
CA THR A 95 20.90 -4.97 -23.81
C THR A 95 22.06 -4.66 -22.86
N ASP A 96 21.89 -4.89 -21.54
CA ASP A 96 22.94 -4.70 -20.55
C ASP A 96 22.79 -5.70 -19.38
N ARG A 97 23.57 -6.78 -19.44
CA ARG A 97 23.58 -7.84 -18.43
C ARG A 97 24.08 -7.40 -17.04
N ARG A 98 24.64 -6.21 -16.93
CA ARG A 98 25.05 -5.64 -15.63
C ARG A 98 23.83 -5.18 -14.83
N VAL A 99 22.77 -4.80 -15.51
CA VAL A 99 21.52 -4.35 -14.88
C VAL A 99 20.71 -5.57 -14.47
N LYS A 100 20.68 -5.83 -13.16
CA LYS A 100 19.84 -6.88 -12.57
C LYS A 100 18.40 -6.41 -12.47
N THR A 101 17.48 -7.28 -12.87
CA THR A 101 16.03 -7.02 -12.81
C THR A 101 15.33 -8.04 -11.92
N VAL A 102 14.14 -7.72 -11.52
CA VAL A 102 13.20 -8.58 -10.81
C VAL A 102 11.84 -8.47 -11.48
N ALA A 103 11.14 -9.58 -11.63
CA ALA A 103 9.81 -9.66 -12.22
C ALA A 103 8.92 -10.56 -11.37
N LEU A 104 7.60 -10.33 -11.44
CA LEU A 104 6.63 -11.25 -10.84
C LEU A 104 6.58 -12.54 -11.64
N THR A 105 6.57 -13.66 -10.94
CA THR A 105 6.14 -14.94 -11.52
C THR A 105 4.61 -14.96 -11.70
N PRO A 106 4.03 -15.93 -12.42
CA PRO A 106 2.57 -16.11 -12.45
C PRO A 106 1.97 -16.26 -11.05
N LEU A 107 2.64 -16.97 -10.13
CA LEU A 107 2.24 -17.08 -8.74
C LEU A 107 2.32 -15.73 -8.02
N GLY A 108 3.40 -14.97 -8.23
CA GLY A 108 3.59 -13.63 -7.68
C GLY A 108 2.52 -12.66 -8.14
N ALA A 109 2.17 -12.68 -9.42
CA ALA A 109 1.10 -11.83 -9.97
C ALA A 109 -0.27 -12.14 -9.33
N LYS A 110 -0.60 -13.44 -9.20
CA LYS A 110 -1.82 -13.88 -8.50
C LYS A 110 -1.83 -13.47 -7.03
N THR A 111 -0.72 -13.67 -6.34
CA THR A 111 -0.56 -13.31 -4.92
C THR A 111 -0.68 -11.80 -4.74
N ARG A 112 -0.04 -11.00 -5.59
CA ARG A 112 -0.16 -9.54 -5.60
C ARG A 112 -1.61 -9.08 -5.74
N ALA A 113 -2.35 -9.67 -6.71
CA ALA A 113 -3.76 -9.34 -6.91
C ALA A 113 -4.60 -9.63 -5.66
N ALA A 114 -4.42 -10.80 -5.03
CA ALA A 114 -5.13 -11.16 -3.80
C ALA A 114 -4.78 -10.22 -2.63
N VAL A 115 -3.53 -9.79 -2.51
CA VAL A 115 -3.12 -8.80 -1.50
C VAL A 115 -3.79 -7.45 -1.75
N ILE A 116 -3.83 -6.98 -3.00
CA ILE A 116 -4.49 -5.72 -3.35
C ILE A 116 -5.98 -5.78 -3.04
N GLU A 117 -6.66 -6.86 -3.39
CA GLU A 117 -8.06 -7.07 -3.08
C GLU A 117 -8.31 -6.96 -1.58
N ARG A 118 -7.51 -7.66 -0.78
CA ARG A 118 -7.61 -7.59 0.68
C ARG A 118 -7.31 -6.20 1.26
N LEU A 119 -6.33 -5.48 0.72
CA LEU A 119 -6.04 -4.11 1.15
C LEU A 119 -7.15 -3.11 0.81
N ASN A 120 -7.97 -3.42 -0.18
CA ASN A 120 -9.11 -2.63 -0.61
C ASN A 120 -10.41 -3.01 0.13
N GLU A 121 -10.41 -4.08 0.94
CA GLU A 121 -11.54 -4.40 1.80
C GLU A 121 -11.76 -3.26 2.81
N PRO A 122 -12.97 -2.73 2.91
CA PRO A 122 -13.25 -1.68 3.88
C PRO A 122 -13.12 -2.25 5.29
N PRO A 123 -12.53 -1.51 6.25
CA PRO A 123 -12.56 -1.90 7.64
C PRO A 123 -14.02 -1.93 8.16
N GLU A 124 -14.31 -2.87 9.06
CA GLU A 124 -15.66 -3.10 9.60
C GLU A 124 -16.29 -1.81 10.15
N ASP A 125 -15.49 -0.98 10.82
CA ASP A 125 -15.94 0.30 11.36
C ASP A 125 -16.58 1.23 10.30
N LEU A 126 -16.16 1.15 9.03
CA LEU A 126 -16.79 1.92 7.95
C LEU A 126 -18.14 1.34 7.53
N LEU A 127 -18.34 0.02 7.70
CA LEU A 127 -19.58 -0.65 7.36
C LEU A 127 -20.69 -0.36 8.40
N GLU A 128 -20.32 0.12 9.59
CA GLU A 128 -21.26 0.53 10.64
C GLU A 128 -21.86 1.92 10.37
N LEU A 129 -21.24 2.73 9.49
CA LEU A 129 -21.80 4.03 9.10
C LEU A 129 -23.03 3.83 8.23
N ASP A 130 -24.03 4.71 8.40
CA ASP A 130 -25.16 4.70 7.51
C ASP A 130 -24.79 5.19 6.10
N ARG A 131 -25.68 4.96 5.15
CA ARG A 131 -25.43 5.28 3.75
C ARG A 131 -25.21 6.78 3.52
N GLU A 132 -25.94 7.63 4.22
CA GLU A 132 -25.86 9.07 4.08
C GLU A 132 -24.49 9.59 4.53
N ASP A 133 -23.99 9.12 5.67
CA ASP A 133 -22.67 9.46 6.20
C ASP A 133 -21.56 8.99 5.25
N LEU A 134 -21.65 7.78 4.71
CA LEU A 134 -20.69 7.28 3.71
C LEU A 134 -20.68 8.12 2.44
N GLU A 135 -21.85 8.53 1.93
CA GLU A 135 -21.96 9.38 0.75
C GLU A 135 -21.36 10.78 1.00
N GLN A 136 -21.60 11.37 2.16
CA GLN A 136 -21.01 12.65 2.57
C GLN A 136 -19.49 12.56 2.73
N PHE A 137 -19.01 11.51 3.37
CA PHE A 137 -17.58 11.26 3.56
C PHE A 137 -16.87 11.08 2.22
N ARG A 138 -17.42 10.25 1.33
CA ARG A 138 -16.91 10.07 -0.03
C ARG A 138 -16.87 11.39 -0.81
N ALA A 139 -17.93 12.19 -0.74
CA ALA A 139 -18.01 13.48 -1.42
C ALA A 139 -16.99 14.50 -0.89
N ALA A 140 -16.68 14.45 0.41
CA ALA A 140 -15.65 15.29 1.02
C ALA A 140 -14.25 14.87 0.56
N LEU A 141 -13.94 13.57 0.59
CA LEU A 141 -12.66 13.01 0.13
C LEU A 141 -12.42 13.27 -1.37
N ALA A 142 -13.45 13.21 -2.20
CA ALA A 142 -13.33 13.47 -3.65
C ALA A 142 -12.88 14.90 -4.00
N LYS A 143 -12.99 15.86 -3.06
CA LYS A 143 -12.50 17.24 -3.21
C LYS A 143 -11.00 17.39 -2.95
N LEU A 144 -10.37 16.37 -2.37
CA LEU A 144 -8.93 16.35 -2.15
C LEU A 144 -8.20 15.95 -3.44
N PRO A 145 -6.94 16.40 -3.64
CA PRO A 145 -6.14 15.93 -4.76
C PRO A 145 -6.05 14.40 -4.73
N GLN A 146 -6.48 13.77 -5.81
CA GLN A 146 -6.38 12.33 -5.96
C GLN A 146 -5.01 12.02 -6.55
N GLY A 147 -4.17 11.30 -5.80
CA GLY A 147 -2.98 10.66 -6.34
C GLY A 147 -3.33 9.46 -7.23
N PRO A 148 -2.37 8.89 -7.97
CA PRO A 148 -2.58 7.60 -8.59
C PRO A 148 -2.97 6.59 -7.50
N PRO A 149 -3.89 5.64 -7.82
CA PRO A 149 -4.25 4.62 -6.84
C PRO A 149 -2.99 3.89 -6.39
N PRO A 150 -2.81 3.70 -5.08
CA PRO A 150 -1.70 2.89 -4.60
C PRO A 150 -1.89 1.48 -5.18
N PHE A 151 -0.84 0.96 -5.79
CA PHE A 151 -0.81 -0.43 -6.28
C PHE A 151 -1.78 -0.72 -7.46
N THR A 152 -1.62 -0.01 -8.58
CA THR A 152 -2.24 -0.39 -9.87
C THR A 152 -1.48 -1.49 -10.59
#